data_e8854dab5934e187b1538f14cf06faee
#
_entry.id   e8854dab5934e187b1538f14cf06faee
#
_cell.length_a   1.000
_cell.length_b   1.000
_cell.length_c   1.000
_cell.angle_alpha   90.00
_cell.angle_beta   90.00
_cell.angle_gamma   90.00
#
_symmetry.space_group_name_H-M   'P 1'
#
loop_
_entity.id
_entity.type
_entity.pdbx_description
1 polymer ?
#
loop_
_entity_poly.entity_id
_entity_poly.type
_entity_poly.pdbx_seq_one_letter_code
_entity_poly.pdbx_strand_id
1 'polypeptide(L)'
;SNKLKISAQLYSEQDSKNGSGQSALDSIDREILAASGDNLMDAVRSGVNPLQEDAGDQGRITYIKLDHPTSPDPDDFILKYSNDANMPLFTAIFSEVEGGNGDYIIDNEIGTNGRVYKYVGSGMGTYLPTIRIVPPEQKQMLTSRIEYQISKNTMLYGELGWTNLDINRLSNLNKEDNQGLATNIGYKHEWALDSAKQWRLSTDINYEYVDEKFNPLNPY
;
A
#
# COMPACT_ATOMS: atom_id res chain seq x y z
N SER A 1 -0.98 8.12 -47.68
CA SER A 1 -0.98 8.70 -46.32
C SER A 1 -1.75 7.77 -45.40
N ASN A 2 -1.13 7.31 -44.33
CA ASN A 2 -1.81 6.46 -43.34
C ASN A 2 -2.90 7.31 -42.65
N LYS A 3 -4.15 6.96 -42.89
CA LYS A 3 -5.30 7.61 -42.26
C LYS A 3 -5.52 7.16 -40.82
N LEU A 4 -4.95 6.02 -40.43
CA LEU A 4 -5.10 5.43 -39.13
C LEU A 4 -3.72 5.31 -38.47
N LYS A 5 -3.63 5.79 -37.22
CA LYS A 5 -2.49 5.54 -36.32
C LYS A 5 -3.02 4.87 -35.06
N ILE A 6 -2.34 3.82 -34.63
CA ILE A 6 -2.62 3.12 -33.40
C ILE A 6 -1.30 3.01 -32.63
N SER A 7 -1.32 3.37 -31.35
CA SER A 7 -0.22 3.13 -30.43
C SER A 7 -0.75 2.45 -29.17
N ALA A 8 0.04 1.58 -28.59
CA ALA A 8 -0.24 0.95 -27.33
C ALA A 8 1.03 0.83 -26.51
N GLN A 9 0.91 0.96 -25.20
CA GLN A 9 2.00 0.81 -24.24
C GLN A 9 1.52 -0.02 -23.08
N LEU A 10 2.31 -1.02 -22.70
CA LEU A 10 2.07 -1.86 -21.54
C LEU A 10 3.19 -1.64 -20.53
N TYR A 11 2.81 -1.39 -19.30
CA TYR A 11 3.70 -1.41 -18.13
C TYR A 11 3.25 -2.52 -17.19
N SER A 12 4.19 -3.26 -16.62
CA SER A 12 3.91 -4.27 -15.61
C SER A 12 5.06 -4.36 -14.62
N GLU A 13 4.75 -4.19 -13.36
CA GLU A 13 5.64 -4.35 -12.23
C GLU A 13 4.96 -5.29 -11.24
N GLN A 14 5.72 -6.22 -10.68
CA GLN A 14 5.19 -7.14 -9.67
C GLN A 14 6.29 -7.61 -8.74
N ASP A 15 5.95 -7.67 -7.46
CA ASP A 15 6.82 -8.23 -6.44
C ASP A 15 6.81 -9.77 -6.49
N SER A 16 7.93 -10.36 -6.10
CA SER A 16 7.98 -11.81 -5.94
C SER A 16 7.14 -12.25 -4.74
N LYS A 17 6.26 -13.24 -4.94
CA LYS A 17 5.52 -13.87 -3.83
C LYS A 17 6.43 -14.60 -2.84
N ASN A 18 7.66 -14.88 -3.20
CA ASN A 18 8.59 -15.65 -2.39
C ASN A 18 9.67 -14.81 -1.73
N GLY A 19 9.67 -13.49 -1.86
CA GLY A 19 10.67 -12.61 -1.26
C GLY A 19 12.09 -13.19 -1.20
N SER A 20 13.08 -12.41 -1.01
CA SER A 20 14.44 -12.90 -0.77
C SER A 20 15.08 -12.14 0.40
N GLY A 21 15.94 -12.83 1.17
CA GLY A 21 16.64 -12.21 2.28
C GLY A 21 15.73 -11.87 3.46
N GLN A 22 15.87 -10.67 4.02
CA GLN A 22 15.12 -10.21 5.20
C GLN A 22 13.60 -9.99 4.95
N SER A 23 13.18 -9.98 3.68
CA SER A 23 11.79 -9.83 3.27
C SER A 23 11.13 -11.16 2.90
N ALA A 24 11.75 -12.29 3.20
CA ALA A 24 11.16 -13.60 2.96
C ALA A 24 9.97 -13.82 3.89
N LEU A 25 8.78 -14.00 3.29
CA LEU A 25 7.56 -14.31 4.01
C LEU A 25 7.55 -15.77 4.44
N ASP A 26 7.37 -16.03 5.72
CA ASP A 26 7.18 -17.37 6.24
C ASP A 26 5.75 -17.90 6.00
N SER A 27 5.43 -19.11 6.49
CA SER A 27 4.09 -19.70 6.30
C SER A 27 3.02 -18.94 7.06
N ILE A 28 3.34 -18.40 8.22
CA ILE A 28 2.43 -17.63 9.08
C ILE A 28 2.14 -16.27 8.44
N ASP A 29 3.20 -15.59 7.96
CA ASP A 29 3.05 -14.31 7.26
C ASP A 29 2.13 -14.44 6.05
N ARG A 30 2.26 -15.55 5.29
CA ARG A 30 1.41 -15.82 4.11
C ARG A 30 -0.04 -16.07 4.48
N GLU A 31 -0.29 -16.79 5.56
CA GLU A 31 -1.63 -17.06 6.06
C GLU A 31 -2.32 -15.77 6.53
N ILE A 32 -1.61 -14.93 7.28
CA ILE A 32 -2.08 -13.61 7.69
C ILE A 32 -2.42 -12.75 6.45
N LEU A 33 -1.50 -12.65 5.50
CA LEU A 33 -1.72 -11.87 4.28
C LEU A 33 -2.88 -12.42 3.43
N ALA A 34 -3.04 -13.74 3.36
CA ALA A 34 -4.16 -14.35 2.65
C ALA A 34 -5.51 -13.98 3.27
N ALA A 35 -5.56 -13.82 4.58
CA ALA A 35 -6.76 -13.47 5.34
C ALA A 35 -7.05 -11.97 5.40
N SER A 36 -6.02 -11.10 5.32
CA SER A 36 -6.17 -9.65 5.51
C SER A 36 -6.82 -8.91 4.34
N GLY A 37 -6.89 -9.51 3.15
CA GLY A 37 -7.35 -8.78 1.96
C GLY A 37 -6.45 -7.59 1.67
N ASP A 38 -7.07 -6.46 1.36
CA ASP A 38 -6.40 -5.17 1.14
C ASP A 38 -6.30 -4.33 2.42
N ASN A 39 -6.80 -4.84 3.55
CA ASN A 39 -6.66 -4.17 4.83
C ASN A 39 -5.28 -4.45 5.44
N LEU A 40 -4.32 -3.57 5.14
CA LEU A 40 -2.95 -3.68 5.66
C LEU A 40 -2.84 -3.47 7.17
N MET A 41 -3.89 -2.99 7.85
CA MET A 41 -3.93 -2.90 9.31
C MET A 41 -4.04 -4.29 9.96
N ASP A 42 -4.66 -5.24 9.27
CA ASP A 42 -4.78 -6.63 9.70
C ASP A 42 -3.56 -7.48 9.30
N ALA A 43 -2.69 -6.94 8.43
CA ALA A 43 -1.47 -7.60 7.97
C ALA A 43 -0.34 -7.43 9.00
N VAL A 44 -0.57 -7.92 10.20
CA VAL A 44 0.35 -7.79 11.34
C VAL A 44 0.54 -9.12 12.07
N ARG A 45 1.73 -9.32 12.62
CA ARG A 45 2.01 -10.42 13.54
C ARG A 45 2.53 -9.91 14.87
N SER A 46 2.51 -10.76 15.89
CA SER A 46 3.09 -10.41 17.20
C SER A 46 4.56 -10.02 17.07
N GLY A 47 4.90 -8.87 17.62
CA GLY A 47 6.28 -8.41 17.77
C GLY A 47 6.95 -8.93 19.02
N VAL A 48 6.27 -9.71 19.86
CA VAL A 48 6.73 -10.15 21.20
C VAL A 48 7.35 -11.52 21.11
N ASN A 49 8.61 -11.63 21.52
CA ASN A 49 9.35 -12.88 21.54
C ASN A 49 9.93 -13.15 22.92
N PRO A 50 9.91 -14.39 23.41
CA PRO A 50 10.62 -14.75 24.64
C PRO A 50 12.10 -14.39 24.53
N LEU A 51 12.70 -13.89 25.60
CA LEU A 51 14.14 -13.70 25.66
C LEU A 51 14.81 -15.07 25.69
N GLN A 52 15.71 -15.34 24.74
CA GLN A 52 16.49 -16.59 24.72
C GLN A 52 17.59 -16.51 25.79
N GLU A 53 17.75 -17.56 26.58
CA GLU A 53 18.69 -17.64 27.71
C GLU A 53 20.15 -17.42 27.27
N ASP A 54 20.51 -17.80 26.05
CA ASP A 54 21.87 -17.65 25.50
C ASP A 54 22.17 -16.23 24.96
N ALA A 55 21.23 -15.32 25.05
CA ALA A 55 21.36 -14.02 24.41
C ALA A 55 22.25 -13.01 25.15
N GLY A 56 22.82 -13.36 26.30
CA GLY A 56 23.69 -12.50 27.12
C GLY A 56 23.04 -11.14 27.46
N ASP A 57 23.47 -10.52 28.52
CA ASP A 57 23.05 -9.13 28.83
C ASP A 57 23.73 -8.15 27.84
N GLN A 58 23.10 -7.90 26.70
CA GLN A 58 23.61 -6.98 25.69
C GLN A 58 22.96 -5.60 25.79
N GLY A 59 22.42 -5.22 26.95
CA GLY A 59 21.71 -3.96 27.13
C GLY A 59 20.41 -3.88 26.32
N ARG A 60 19.77 -5.03 26.06
CA ARG A 60 18.49 -5.10 25.34
C ARG A 60 17.36 -4.57 26.22
N ILE A 61 16.43 -3.89 25.62
CA ILE A 61 15.21 -3.49 26.28
C ILE A 61 14.29 -4.70 26.38
N THR A 62 13.94 -5.08 27.61
CA THR A 62 13.12 -6.24 27.91
C THR A 62 11.84 -5.85 28.62
N TYR A 63 10.84 -6.72 28.51
CA TYR A 63 9.51 -6.53 29.06
C TYR A 63 9.05 -7.79 29.79
N ILE A 64 8.16 -7.61 30.74
CA ILE A 64 7.35 -8.68 31.33
C ILE A 64 5.92 -8.58 30.78
N LYS A 65 5.25 -9.73 30.69
CA LYS A 65 3.81 -9.78 30.41
C LYS A 65 3.03 -9.63 31.71
N LEU A 66 2.03 -8.80 31.69
CA LEU A 66 1.04 -8.64 32.75
C LEU A 66 -0.34 -8.86 32.16
N ASP A 67 -1.29 -9.35 32.96
CA ASP A 67 -2.67 -9.50 32.56
C ASP A 67 -3.24 -8.18 32.05
N HIS A 68 -4.03 -8.25 30.97
CA HIS A 68 -4.65 -7.06 30.43
C HIS A 68 -5.73 -6.53 31.37
N PRO A 69 -5.71 -5.22 31.72
CA PRO A 69 -6.53 -4.71 32.82
C PRO A 69 -8.04 -4.74 32.55
N THR A 70 -8.46 -4.80 31.30
CA THR A 70 -9.87 -4.73 30.87
C THR A 70 -10.30 -5.87 29.96
N SER A 71 -9.39 -6.69 29.46
CA SER A 71 -9.72 -7.83 28.62
C SER A 71 -10.07 -9.04 29.50
N PRO A 72 -11.15 -9.77 29.19
CA PRO A 72 -11.46 -11.03 29.85
C PRO A 72 -10.70 -12.22 29.25
N ASP A 73 -9.98 -12.03 28.16
CA ASP A 73 -9.20 -13.06 27.48
C ASP A 73 -7.89 -13.31 28.26
N PRO A 74 -7.65 -14.55 28.77
CA PRO A 74 -6.44 -14.86 29.51
C PRO A 74 -5.16 -14.84 28.64
N ASP A 75 -5.30 -14.89 27.32
CA ASP A 75 -4.18 -14.80 26.39
C ASP A 75 -3.84 -13.34 26.03
N ASP A 76 -4.69 -12.39 26.45
CA ASP A 76 -4.44 -10.97 26.25
C ASP A 76 -3.57 -10.41 27.36
N PHE A 77 -2.57 -9.62 27.01
CA PHE A 77 -1.58 -9.13 27.96
C PHE A 77 -1.08 -7.74 27.58
N ILE A 78 -0.59 -7.04 28.59
CA ILE A 78 0.18 -5.81 28.40
C ILE A 78 1.65 -6.05 28.66
N LEU A 79 2.51 -5.27 28.01
CA LEU A 79 3.95 -5.28 28.23
C LEU A 79 4.34 -4.14 29.16
N LYS A 80 5.11 -4.49 30.19
CA LYS A 80 5.75 -3.53 31.10
C LYS A 80 7.25 -3.70 31.04
N TYR A 81 7.96 -2.59 30.86
CA TYR A 81 9.44 -2.62 30.91
C TYR A 81 9.94 -3.24 32.22
N SER A 82 10.86 -4.17 32.11
CA SER A 82 11.55 -4.81 33.22
C SER A 82 12.87 -5.39 32.74
N ASN A 83 13.89 -5.31 33.59
CA ASN A 83 15.18 -5.97 33.44
C ASN A 83 15.46 -6.97 34.58
N ASP A 84 14.43 -7.37 35.34
CA ASP A 84 14.55 -8.31 36.43
C ASP A 84 14.72 -9.75 35.89
N ALA A 85 15.93 -10.29 36.00
CA ALA A 85 16.26 -11.63 35.52
C ALA A 85 15.51 -12.78 36.25
N ASN A 86 14.82 -12.50 37.36
CA ASN A 86 13.97 -13.48 38.04
C ASN A 86 12.60 -13.63 37.44
N MET A 87 12.24 -12.78 36.45
CA MET A 87 10.95 -12.79 35.78
C MET A 87 11.13 -13.32 34.34
N PRO A 88 10.08 -13.94 33.77
CA PRO A 88 10.06 -14.25 32.33
C PRO A 88 10.17 -12.97 31.52
N LEU A 89 11.28 -12.79 30.82
CA LEU A 89 11.57 -11.62 30.03
C LEU A 89 11.24 -11.87 28.55
N PHE A 90 10.77 -10.81 27.89
CA PHE A 90 10.43 -10.78 26.47
C PHE A 90 11.12 -9.59 25.80
N THR A 91 11.48 -9.76 24.55
CA THR A 91 11.79 -8.64 23.66
C THR A 91 10.55 -8.29 22.86
N ALA A 92 10.40 -7.02 22.50
CA ALA A 92 9.24 -6.59 21.72
C ALA A 92 9.66 -5.59 20.62
N ILE A 93 9.08 -5.78 19.44
CA ILE A 93 9.14 -4.83 18.33
C ILE A 93 7.80 -4.09 18.31
N PHE A 94 7.87 -2.77 18.26
CA PHE A 94 6.67 -1.93 18.19
C PHE A 94 6.57 -1.26 16.83
N SER A 95 5.38 -1.30 16.26
CA SER A 95 5.02 -0.56 15.05
C SER A 95 4.21 0.67 15.41
N GLU A 96 4.52 1.78 14.77
CA GLU A 96 3.73 2.99 14.86
C GLU A 96 2.42 2.81 14.07
N VAL A 97 1.32 3.23 14.68
CA VAL A 97 -0.02 3.23 14.09
C VAL A 97 -0.62 4.62 14.19
N GLU A 98 -1.69 4.88 13.45
CA GLU A 98 -2.39 6.15 13.54
C GLU A 98 -2.89 6.39 14.97
N GLY A 99 -2.88 7.65 15.40
CA GLY A 99 -3.31 8.05 16.74
C GLY A 99 -4.72 7.56 17.06
N GLY A 100 -4.88 6.93 18.23
CA GLY A 100 -6.13 6.31 18.65
C GLY A 100 -6.27 4.83 18.25
N ASN A 101 -5.28 4.25 17.53
CA ASN A 101 -5.26 2.83 17.18
C ASN A 101 -4.15 2.06 17.89
N GLY A 102 -3.34 2.72 18.72
CA GLY A 102 -2.26 2.10 19.49
C GLY A 102 -2.56 2.13 21.00
N ASP A 103 -1.83 1.29 21.72
CA ASP A 103 -2.00 1.11 23.18
C ASP A 103 -0.77 1.59 23.96
N TYR A 104 0.32 1.92 23.24
CA TYR A 104 1.60 2.29 23.82
C TYR A 104 2.08 3.65 23.32
N ILE A 105 2.89 4.30 24.15
CA ILE A 105 3.68 5.50 23.80
C ILE A 105 5.15 5.26 24.14
N ILE A 106 6.05 6.09 23.61
CA ILE A 106 7.46 6.08 24.01
C ILE A 106 7.56 6.63 25.42
N ASP A 107 8.20 5.89 26.32
CA ASP A 107 8.52 6.33 27.65
C ASP A 107 9.85 7.08 27.67
N ASN A 108 9.78 8.41 27.77
CA ASN A 108 10.96 9.27 27.80
C ASN A 108 11.57 9.41 29.21
N GLU A 109 10.94 8.85 30.24
CA GLU A 109 11.40 8.95 31.63
C GLU A 109 12.49 7.91 31.95
N ILE A 110 12.53 6.83 31.16
CA ILE A 110 13.50 5.74 31.38
C ILE A 110 14.76 6.01 30.54
N GLY A 111 15.84 6.35 31.23
CA GLY A 111 17.16 6.65 30.63
C GLY A 111 17.92 5.39 30.21
N THR A 112 17.46 4.67 29.21
CA THR A 112 18.13 3.50 28.61
C THR A 112 18.75 3.83 27.25
N ASN A 113 19.68 2.99 26.80
CA ASN A 113 20.19 3.08 25.44
C ASN A 113 19.20 2.42 24.47
N GLY A 114 18.09 3.13 24.15
CA GLY A 114 17.05 2.66 23.25
C GLY A 114 15.67 3.21 23.64
N ARG A 115 14.64 2.86 22.84
CA ARG A 115 13.26 3.32 23.08
C ARG A 115 12.52 2.30 23.93
N VAL A 116 12.08 2.74 25.10
CA VAL A 116 11.17 1.98 25.95
C VAL A 116 9.74 2.39 25.64
N TYR A 117 8.82 1.46 25.63
CA TYR A 117 7.40 1.70 25.38
C TYR A 117 6.59 1.39 26.63
N LYS A 118 5.60 2.24 26.89
CA LYS A 118 4.73 2.20 28.06
C LYS A 118 3.29 2.08 27.62
N TYR A 119 2.58 1.12 28.21
CA TYR A 119 1.14 0.97 28.00
C TYR A 119 0.40 2.17 28.62
N VAL A 120 -0.52 2.74 27.87
CA VAL A 120 -1.34 3.91 28.30
C VAL A 120 -2.83 3.66 28.24
N GLY A 121 -3.24 2.49 27.76
CA GLY A 121 -4.65 2.10 27.58
C GLY A 121 -4.95 1.79 26.11
N SER A 122 -5.95 0.94 25.89
CA SER A 122 -6.38 0.57 24.53
C SER A 122 -6.84 1.80 23.75
N GLY A 123 -6.26 1.99 22.57
CA GLY A 123 -6.56 3.11 21.70
C GLY A 123 -6.04 4.48 22.18
N MET A 124 -5.24 4.52 23.23
CA MET A 124 -4.76 5.80 23.80
C MET A 124 -3.30 6.12 23.42
N GLY A 125 -2.68 5.24 22.66
CA GLY A 125 -1.30 5.37 22.20
C GLY A 125 -1.19 5.49 20.69
N THR A 126 0.06 5.42 20.24
CA THR A 126 0.43 5.46 18.80
C THR A 126 1.29 4.27 18.39
N TYR A 127 1.50 3.29 19.28
CA TYR A 127 2.30 2.10 19.03
C TYR A 127 1.57 0.83 19.46
N LEU A 128 1.79 -0.26 18.70
CA LEU A 128 1.39 -1.62 19.06
C LEU A 128 2.60 -2.55 19.03
N PRO A 129 2.65 -3.59 19.92
CA PRO A 129 3.74 -4.57 19.95
C PRO A 129 3.59 -5.60 18.81
N THR A 130 3.56 -5.11 17.57
CA THR A 130 3.33 -5.88 16.35
C THR A 130 4.38 -5.58 15.31
N ILE A 131 4.56 -6.50 14.38
CA ILE A 131 5.38 -6.34 13.17
C ILE A 131 4.43 -6.28 11.99
N ARG A 132 4.51 -5.22 11.19
CA ARG A 132 3.78 -5.11 9.93
C ARG A 132 4.39 -6.04 8.89
N ILE A 133 3.53 -6.79 8.23
CA ILE A 133 3.91 -7.65 7.12
C ILE A 133 3.62 -6.88 5.84
N VAL A 134 4.63 -6.74 4.99
CA VAL A 134 4.50 -6.05 3.69
C VAL A 134 4.08 -7.08 2.65
N PRO A 135 2.87 -6.99 2.09
CA PRO A 135 2.43 -7.90 1.05
C PRO A 135 3.15 -7.63 -0.28
N PRO A 136 3.32 -8.65 -1.13
CA PRO A 136 3.79 -8.44 -2.48
C PRO A 136 2.70 -7.77 -3.32
N GLU A 137 3.06 -6.70 -4.01
CA GLU A 137 2.16 -5.91 -4.87
C GLU A 137 2.29 -6.29 -6.35
N GLN A 138 1.29 -5.92 -7.12
CA GLN A 138 1.32 -5.94 -8.59
C GLN A 138 0.69 -4.65 -9.12
N LYS A 139 1.41 -4.00 -10.04
CA LYS A 139 0.95 -2.80 -10.75
C LYS A 139 1.04 -3.03 -12.24
N GLN A 140 -0.06 -2.86 -12.94
CA GLN A 140 -0.12 -2.98 -14.39
C GLN A 140 -0.88 -1.81 -14.98
N MET A 141 -0.43 -1.32 -16.12
CA MET A 141 -1.12 -0.27 -16.87
C MET A 141 -0.98 -0.54 -18.35
N LEU A 142 -2.12 -0.53 -19.03
CA LEU A 142 -2.20 -0.55 -20.48
C LEU A 142 -2.77 0.78 -20.95
N THR A 143 -2.07 1.45 -21.84
CA THR A 143 -2.59 2.61 -22.55
C THR A 143 -2.66 2.34 -24.04
N SER A 144 -3.67 2.85 -24.69
CA SER A 144 -3.78 2.81 -26.14
C SER A 144 -4.31 4.14 -26.67
N ARG A 145 -3.85 4.53 -27.84
CA ARG A 145 -4.29 5.72 -28.54
C ARG A 145 -4.55 5.37 -30.00
N ILE A 146 -5.69 5.79 -30.48
CA ILE A 146 -6.14 5.65 -31.86
C ILE A 146 -6.41 7.05 -32.42
N GLU A 147 -5.82 7.35 -33.58
CA GLU A 147 -6.09 8.57 -34.32
C GLU A 147 -6.54 8.18 -35.74
N TYR A 148 -7.67 8.71 -36.14
CA TYR A 148 -8.22 8.49 -37.48
C TYR A 148 -8.42 9.79 -38.21
N GLN A 149 -7.65 10.00 -39.29
CA GLN A 149 -7.73 11.15 -40.15
C GLN A 149 -8.86 10.97 -41.19
N ILE A 150 -10.03 11.55 -40.92
CA ILE A 150 -11.19 11.49 -41.83
C ILE A 150 -10.90 12.28 -43.10
N SER A 151 -10.38 13.50 -42.94
CA SER A 151 -9.99 14.39 -44.03
C SER A 151 -8.72 15.15 -43.67
N LYS A 152 -8.22 16.01 -44.59
CA LYS A 152 -7.03 16.84 -44.25
C LYS A 152 -7.23 17.75 -43.04
N ASN A 153 -8.49 18.10 -42.76
CA ASN A 153 -8.83 19.05 -41.72
C ASN A 153 -9.63 18.42 -40.56
N THR A 154 -9.91 17.11 -40.62
CA THR A 154 -10.76 16.44 -39.63
C THR A 154 -10.09 15.20 -39.08
N MET A 155 -10.02 15.10 -37.77
CA MET A 155 -9.44 13.95 -37.05
C MET A 155 -10.37 13.52 -35.92
N LEU A 156 -10.56 12.23 -35.79
CA LEU A 156 -11.05 11.58 -34.58
C LEU A 156 -9.88 10.99 -33.79
N TYR A 157 -9.95 11.05 -32.48
CA TYR A 157 -9.00 10.37 -31.63
C TYR A 157 -9.71 9.73 -30.45
N GLY A 158 -9.09 8.67 -29.96
CA GLY A 158 -9.52 7.99 -28.76
C GLY A 158 -8.32 7.53 -27.97
N GLU A 159 -8.38 7.66 -26.66
CA GLU A 159 -7.40 7.14 -25.71
C GLU A 159 -8.11 6.24 -24.73
N LEU A 160 -7.50 5.12 -24.41
CA LEU A 160 -7.95 4.15 -23.42
C LEU A 160 -6.80 3.89 -22.48
N GLY A 161 -7.05 4.03 -21.17
CA GLY A 161 -6.18 3.61 -20.09
C GLY A 161 -6.88 2.53 -19.28
N TRP A 162 -6.17 1.45 -18.99
CA TRP A 162 -6.59 0.41 -18.07
C TRP A 162 -5.48 0.20 -17.04
N THR A 163 -5.86 0.15 -15.76
CA THR A 163 -4.93 -0.14 -14.66
C THR A 163 -5.40 -1.35 -13.88
N ASN A 164 -4.43 -2.06 -13.31
CA ASN A 164 -4.65 -3.12 -12.34
C ASN A 164 -3.63 -2.95 -11.21
N LEU A 165 -4.13 -2.58 -10.02
CA LEU A 165 -3.34 -2.42 -8.81
C LEU A 165 -3.80 -3.46 -7.79
N ASP A 166 -3.00 -4.48 -7.56
CA ASP A 166 -3.21 -5.50 -6.53
C ASP A 166 -2.19 -5.29 -5.41
N ILE A 167 -2.62 -4.72 -4.31
CA ILE A 167 -1.76 -4.38 -3.16
C ILE A 167 -1.43 -5.58 -2.28
N ASN A 168 -2.13 -6.71 -2.46
CA ASN A 168 -1.84 -7.94 -1.73
C ASN A 168 -2.08 -9.19 -2.61
N ARG A 169 -1.09 -9.58 -3.36
CA ARG A 169 -1.14 -10.72 -4.28
C ARG A 169 -1.32 -12.09 -3.61
N LEU A 170 -1.22 -12.17 -2.30
CA LEU A 170 -1.42 -13.40 -1.53
C LEU A 170 -2.86 -13.61 -1.10
N SER A 171 -3.65 -12.55 -1.03
CA SER A 171 -5.09 -12.65 -0.75
C SER A 171 -5.90 -12.86 -2.03
N ASN A 172 -7.06 -13.51 -1.88
CA ASN A 172 -8.11 -13.57 -2.90
C ASN A 172 -9.30 -12.67 -2.57
N LEU A 173 -9.24 -11.94 -1.46
CA LEU A 173 -10.25 -10.98 -1.03
C LEU A 173 -10.03 -9.63 -1.72
N ASN A 174 -11.10 -8.84 -1.85
CA ASN A 174 -11.04 -7.46 -2.35
C ASN A 174 -10.37 -7.30 -3.73
N LYS A 175 -10.67 -8.21 -4.70
CA LYS A 175 -10.10 -8.14 -6.05
C LYS A 175 -10.96 -7.36 -7.05
N GLU A 176 -12.18 -7.00 -6.66
CA GLU A 176 -13.15 -6.28 -7.48
C GLU A 176 -12.81 -4.79 -7.68
N ASP A 177 -11.93 -4.23 -6.85
CA ASP A 177 -11.49 -2.84 -6.92
C ASP A 177 -10.09 -2.64 -7.52
N ASN A 178 -9.40 -3.72 -7.86
CA ASN A 178 -8.06 -3.67 -8.43
C ASN A 178 -8.00 -3.01 -9.81
N GLN A 179 -9.09 -3.05 -10.57
CA GLN A 179 -9.10 -2.61 -11.97
C GLN A 179 -9.83 -1.29 -12.14
N GLY A 180 -9.22 -0.39 -12.88
CA GLY A 180 -9.80 0.89 -13.25
C GLY A 180 -9.63 1.20 -14.72
N LEU A 181 -10.54 1.98 -15.26
CA LEU A 181 -10.61 2.38 -16.66
C LEU A 181 -10.62 3.91 -16.80
N ALA A 182 -9.89 4.42 -17.77
CA ALA A 182 -10.00 5.80 -18.21
C ALA A 182 -10.13 5.86 -19.74
N THR A 183 -10.90 6.80 -20.24
CA THR A 183 -11.03 7.02 -21.68
C THR A 183 -11.17 8.50 -21.99
N ASN A 184 -10.60 8.90 -23.12
CA ASN A 184 -10.75 10.23 -23.71
C ASN A 184 -11.02 10.06 -25.19
N ILE A 185 -12.16 10.54 -25.66
CA ILE A 185 -12.58 10.46 -27.07
C ILE A 185 -12.82 11.90 -27.54
N GLY A 186 -12.24 12.23 -28.69
CA GLY A 186 -12.34 13.58 -29.20
C GLY A 186 -12.40 13.70 -30.73
N TYR A 187 -12.87 14.88 -31.14
CA TYR A 187 -13.01 15.28 -32.51
C TYR A 187 -12.33 16.62 -32.69
N LYS A 188 -11.44 16.70 -33.70
CA LYS A 188 -10.78 17.95 -34.12
C LYS A 188 -11.16 18.30 -35.53
N HIS A 189 -11.45 19.56 -35.73
CA HIS A 189 -11.70 20.09 -37.07
C HIS A 189 -11.13 21.50 -37.24
N GLU A 190 -10.49 21.73 -38.38
CA GLU A 190 -10.02 23.03 -38.80
C GLU A 190 -10.91 23.60 -39.93
N TRP A 191 -11.48 24.74 -39.69
CA TRP A 191 -12.30 25.49 -40.65
C TRP A 191 -11.46 26.56 -41.33
N ALA A 192 -11.43 26.61 -42.65
CA ALA A 192 -10.94 27.75 -43.39
C ALA A 192 -12.09 28.75 -43.52
N LEU A 193 -11.94 29.93 -42.93
CA LEU A 193 -12.98 30.96 -42.90
C LEU A 193 -12.95 31.86 -44.15
N ASP A 194 -11.86 31.84 -44.89
CA ASP A 194 -11.70 32.56 -46.14
C ASP A 194 -11.13 31.68 -47.28
N SER A 195 -11.33 32.08 -48.51
CA SER A 195 -10.83 31.35 -49.67
C SER A 195 -9.29 31.33 -49.77
N ALA A 196 -8.62 32.33 -49.23
CA ALA A 196 -7.16 32.43 -49.17
C ALA A 196 -6.56 31.63 -48.01
N LYS A 197 -7.40 31.03 -47.14
CA LYS A 197 -6.99 30.26 -45.93
C LYS A 197 -6.13 31.04 -44.96
N GLN A 198 -6.26 32.37 -44.91
CA GLN A 198 -5.53 33.24 -43.97
C GLN A 198 -6.14 33.16 -42.57
N TRP A 199 -7.50 32.99 -42.49
CA TRP A 199 -8.22 32.84 -41.25
C TRP A 199 -8.67 31.39 -41.09
N ARG A 200 -8.30 30.80 -39.93
CA ARG A 200 -8.68 29.43 -39.57
C ARG A 200 -9.29 29.42 -38.18
N LEU A 201 -10.35 28.66 -38.05
CA LEU A 201 -10.94 28.31 -36.75
C LEU A 201 -10.65 26.85 -36.46
N SER A 202 -10.01 26.56 -35.33
CA SER A 202 -9.80 25.20 -34.83
C SER A 202 -10.85 24.88 -33.78
N THR A 203 -11.51 23.77 -33.94
CA THR A 203 -12.45 23.21 -32.96
C THR A 203 -11.91 21.89 -32.45
N ASP A 204 -11.83 21.71 -31.12
CA ASP A 204 -11.50 20.47 -30.46
C ASP A 204 -12.57 20.20 -29.40
N ILE A 205 -13.32 19.13 -29.58
CA ILE A 205 -14.35 18.69 -28.64
C ILE A 205 -13.97 17.31 -28.17
N ASN A 206 -13.91 17.15 -26.87
CA ASN A 206 -13.56 15.85 -26.25
C ASN A 206 -14.49 15.52 -25.08
N TYR A 207 -14.61 14.24 -24.83
CA TYR A 207 -15.25 13.66 -23.66
C TYR A 207 -14.25 12.79 -22.93
N GLU A 208 -14.11 13.02 -21.64
CA GLU A 208 -13.23 12.28 -20.76
C GLU A 208 -14.05 11.57 -19.68
N TYR A 209 -13.71 10.32 -19.43
CA TYR A 209 -14.22 9.52 -18.31
C TYR A 209 -13.05 8.87 -17.60
N VAL A 210 -13.03 8.96 -16.27
CA VAL A 210 -12.05 8.32 -15.40
C VAL A 210 -12.81 7.59 -14.29
N ASP A 211 -12.62 6.30 -14.20
CA ASP A 211 -13.14 5.47 -13.12
C ASP A 211 -12.44 5.81 -11.80
N GLU A 212 -13.15 5.75 -10.67
CA GLU A 212 -12.59 6.02 -9.34
C GLU A 212 -11.44 5.05 -8.97
N LYS A 213 -11.45 3.86 -9.54
CA LYS A 213 -10.43 2.81 -9.35
C LYS A 213 -9.24 2.94 -10.32
N PHE A 214 -9.30 3.88 -11.24
CA PHE A 214 -8.21 4.12 -12.16
C PHE A 214 -7.01 4.72 -11.41
N ASN A 215 -5.96 3.91 -11.27
CA ASN A 215 -4.73 4.28 -10.57
C ASN A 215 -3.58 4.42 -11.57
N PRO A 216 -3.32 5.63 -12.11
CA PRO A 216 -2.25 5.84 -13.08
C PRO A 216 -0.91 5.61 -12.41
N LEU A 217 -0.03 4.91 -13.10
CA LEU A 217 1.36 4.77 -12.67
C LEU A 217 2.06 6.11 -12.90
N ASN A 218 2.52 6.69 -11.79
CA ASN A 218 3.33 7.91 -11.87
C ASN A 218 4.77 7.48 -12.18
N PRO A 219 5.33 7.77 -13.36
CA PRO A 219 6.66 7.30 -13.74
C PRO A 219 7.79 8.05 -13.02
N TYR A 220 7.46 8.97 -12.07
CA TYR A 220 8.46 9.81 -11.36
C TYR A 220 8.08 10.00 -9.88
#